data_fc5d7b445b4e1a90a8908be00f689cec
#
_entry.id   fc5d7b445b4e1a90a8908be00f689cec
#
_cell.length_a   1.000
_cell.length_b   1.000
_cell.length_c   1.000
_cell.angle_alpha   90.00
_cell.angle_beta   90.00
_cell.angle_gamma   90.00
#
_symmetry.space_group_name_H-M   'P 1'
#
loop_
_entity.id
_entity.type
_entity.pdbx_description
1 polymer ?
#
loop_
_entity_poly.entity_id
_entity_poly.type
_entity_poly.pdbx_seq_one_letter_code
_entity_poly.pdbx_strand_id
1 'polypeptide(L)'
;MSNRASRFAFQGLTLIESISNYTLVVETRPPILAFDGVSKHYRHPSGEVLKALDEVSFSIAPGKKLAITGRSGTGKSTLLHLAAAIDVPSAGKVELLGRDVSHLSDRERTLLRRDAIGLVFQFFYLLPHLTVWENVLLPAWIASDSGSEERAKHLLDRVGLLGQSEQEASKLSGGEMQRVAICRALLRKPKLLLADEPTGNLDDENSGKVMDLLMNLVDEEDGTLLYVTHSQEQAAQADARLRLHGGKLESA
;
A
#
# COMPACT_ATOMS: atom_id res chain seq x y z
N MET A 1 7.59 -36.85 21.51
CA MET A 1 6.72 -36.91 20.32
C MET A 1 6.78 -35.54 19.67
N SER A 2 7.48 -35.47 18.56
CA SER A 2 7.86 -34.24 17.86
C SER A 2 6.67 -33.73 17.05
N ASN A 3 6.17 -32.53 17.39
CA ASN A 3 5.15 -31.84 16.63
C ASN A 3 5.86 -31.04 15.52
N ARG A 4 6.03 -31.68 14.36
CA ARG A 4 6.51 -31.01 13.15
C ARG A 4 5.37 -30.14 12.62
N ALA A 5 5.45 -28.84 12.85
CA ALA A 5 4.67 -27.87 12.07
C ALA A 5 5.02 -28.06 10.59
N SER A 6 4.02 -28.42 9.80
CA SER A 6 4.13 -28.63 8.38
C SER A 6 4.47 -27.33 7.67
N ARG A 7 5.57 -27.34 6.93
CA ARG A 7 5.92 -26.33 5.94
C ARG A 7 4.79 -26.27 4.90
N PHE A 8 4.06 -25.17 4.88
CA PHE A 8 3.15 -24.89 3.78
C PHE A 8 3.97 -24.36 2.62
N ALA A 9 3.99 -25.13 1.53
CA ALA A 9 4.58 -24.72 0.27
C ALA A 9 3.73 -23.59 -0.33
N PHE A 10 4.33 -22.46 -0.63
CA PHE A 10 3.73 -21.33 -1.34
C PHE A 10 3.43 -21.74 -2.80
N GLN A 11 2.25 -22.21 -3.04
CA GLN A 11 1.60 -22.27 -4.35
C GLN A 11 0.15 -21.86 -4.14
N GLY A 12 -0.13 -20.54 -4.20
CA GLY A 12 -1.45 -19.97 -4.48
C GLY A 12 -2.62 -20.37 -3.56
N LEU A 13 -2.38 -20.66 -2.27
CA LEU A 13 -3.40 -21.05 -1.30
C LEU A 13 -3.52 -19.99 -0.20
N THR A 14 -4.64 -19.28 -0.17
CA THR A 14 -5.03 -18.49 1.00
C THR A 14 -5.91 -19.36 1.89
N LEU A 15 -5.42 -19.73 3.07
CA LEU A 15 -6.24 -20.39 4.10
C LEU A 15 -7.01 -19.30 4.86
N ILE A 16 -8.33 -19.27 4.67
CA ILE A 16 -9.22 -18.56 5.60
C ILE A 16 -9.75 -19.64 6.56
N GLU A 17 -9.24 -19.69 7.79
CA GLU A 17 -9.80 -20.53 8.84
C GLU A 17 -11.13 -19.96 9.32
N SER A 18 -12.21 -20.64 8.95
CA SER A 18 -13.47 -20.58 9.68
C SER A 18 -13.69 -21.95 10.34
N ILE A 19 -13.93 -21.94 11.65
CA ILE A 19 -14.00 -23.11 12.53
C ILE A 19 -15.23 -23.98 12.22
N SER A 20 -15.50 -24.36 11.01
CA SER A 20 -16.47 -25.46 10.74
C SER A 20 -16.58 -25.97 9.32
N ASN A 21 -16.11 -25.25 8.30
CA ASN A 21 -16.14 -25.75 6.92
C ASN A 21 -14.95 -25.18 6.15
N TYR A 22 -14.01 -26.03 5.77
CA TYR A 22 -12.90 -25.66 4.90
C TYR A 22 -13.41 -25.55 3.46
N THR A 23 -13.56 -24.32 2.96
CA THR A 23 -13.67 -24.08 1.53
C THR A 23 -12.29 -23.74 1.02
N LEU A 24 -11.63 -24.68 0.36
CA LEU A 24 -10.40 -24.45 -0.40
C LEU A 24 -10.75 -23.58 -1.61
N VAL A 25 -10.52 -22.27 -1.51
CA VAL A 25 -10.49 -21.42 -2.70
C VAL A 25 -9.10 -21.53 -3.29
N VAL A 26 -8.95 -22.35 -4.32
CA VAL A 26 -7.73 -22.44 -5.12
C VAL A 26 -7.68 -21.20 -6.00
N GLU A 27 -7.06 -20.11 -5.52
CA GLU A 27 -6.73 -19.00 -6.39
C GLU A 27 -5.52 -19.39 -7.25
N THR A 28 -5.73 -19.52 -8.55
CA THR A 28 -4.73 -19.95 -9.54
C THR A 28 -3.69 -18.89 -9.88
N ARG A 29 -3.79 -17.68 -9.28
CA ARG A 29 -2.89 -16.56 -9.56
C ARG A 29 -1.88 -16.38 -8.42
N PRO A 30 -0.58 -16.19 -8.75
CA PRO A 30 0.43 -15.90 -7.74
C PRO A 30 0.10 -14.57 -7.02
N PRO A 31 0.47 -14.42 -5.73
CA PRO A 31 0.23 -13.19 -4.99
C PRO A 31 0.97 -12.01 -5.62
N ILE A 32 0.37 -10.82 -5.53
CA ILE A 32 1.02 -9.56 -5.93
C ILE A 32 2.15 -9.22 -4.95
N LEU A 33 1.91 -9.45 -3.67
CA LEU A 33 2.85 -9.20 -2.58
C LEU A 33 2.83 -10.39 -1.63
N ALA A 34 4.02 -10.85 -1.22
CA ALA A 34 4.16 -11.86 -0.18
C ALA A 34 5.32 -11.52 0.76
N PHE A 35 5.09 -11.68 2.04
CA PHE A 35 6.07 -11.62 3.13
C PHE A 35 6.22 -13.03 3.69
N ASP A 36 7.44 -13.52 3.82
CA ASP A 36 7.76 -14.85 4.34
C ASP A 36 8.83 -14.75 5.43
N GLY A 37 8.43 -14.87 6.69
CA GLY A 37 9.31 -14.78 7.85
C GLY A 37 10.09 -13.46 7.96
N VAL A 38 9.50 -12.35 7.50
CA VAL A 38 10.18 -11.07 7.36
C VAL A 38 10.47 -10.43 8.71
N SER A 39 11.75 -10.14 8.95
CA SER A 39 12.19 -9.34 10.09
C SER A 39 12.93 -8.09 9.62
N LYS A 40 12.75 -6.98 10.33
CA LYS A 40 13.46 -5.72 10.07
C LYS A 40 14.00 -5.13 11.37
N HIS A 41 15.30 -4.89 11.37
CA HIS A 41 16.03 -4.31 12.49
C HIS A 41 16.71 -3.01 12.06
N TYR A 42 16.64 -1.99 12.90
CA TYR A 42 17.39 -0.75 12.74
C TYR A 42 18.40 -0.63 13.88
N ARG A 43 19.63 -0.24 13.55
CA ARG A 43 20.67 0.04 14.56
C ARG A 43 20.66 1.52 14.88
N HIS A 44 20.44 1.83 16.15
CA HIS A 44 20.64 3.19 16.64
C HIS A 44 22.14 3.50 16.79
N PRO A 45 22.60 4.76 16.63
CA PRO A 45 23.99 5.15 16.85
C PRO A 45 24.55 4.76 18.24
N SER A 46 23.70 4.63 19.26
CA SER A 46 24.06 4.12 20.59
C SER A 46 24.40 2.63 20.65
N GLY A 47 24.23 1.89 19.54
CA GLY A 47 24.40 0.44 19.47
C GLY A 47 23.14 -0.37 19.79
N GLU A 48 22.05 0.26 20.23
CA GLU A 48 20.76 -0.40 20.47
C GLU A 48 20.14 -0.86 19.15
N VAL A 49 19.53 -2.07 19.17
CA VAL A 49 18.84 -2.64 18.02
C VAL A 49 17.33 -2.52 18.23
N LEU A 50 16.69 -1.69 17.41
CA LEU A 50 15.24 -1.61 17.34
C LEU A 50 14.72 -2.69 16.39
N LYS A 51 13.95 -3.65 16.89
CA LYS A 51 13.26 -4.65 16.09
C LYS A 51 11.90 -4.12 15.66
N ALA A 52 11.83 -3.61 14.44
CA ALA A 52 10.62 -2.99 13.90
C ALA A 52 9.60 -4.03 13.39
N LEU A 53 10.10 -5.15 12.80
CA LEU A 53 9.29 -6.30 12.40
C LEU A 53 9.97 -7.59 12.86
N ASP A 54 9.17 -8.60 13.21
CA ASP A 54 9.60 -9.88 13.76
C ASP A 54 8.83 -11.04 13.14
N GLU A 55 9.45 -11.77 12.21
CA GLU A 55 8.94 -12.96 11.53
C GLU A 55 7.53 -12.78 10.93
N VAL A 56 7.30 -11.63 10.29
CA VAL A 56 6.03 -11.27 9.66
C VAL A 56 5.81 -12.09 8.39
N SER A 57 4.65 -12.75 8.28
CA SER A 57 4.26 -13.52 7.10
C SER A 57 2.81 -13.25 6.71
N PHE A 58 2.58 -12.86 5.46
CA PHE A 58 1.26 -12.69 4.85
C PHE A 58 1.39 -12.60 3.33
N SER A 59 0.28 -12.71 2.61
CA SER A 59 0.24 -12.47 1.17
C SER A 59 -1.03 -11.76 0.75
N ILE A 60 -0.98 -11.07 -0.40
CA ILE A 60 -2.11 -10.38 -1.01
C ILE A 60 -2.28 -10.90 -2.44
N ALA A 61 -3.44 -11.46 -2.73
CA ALA A 61 -3.81 -11.87 -4.08
C ALA A 61 -4.19 -10.66 -4.95
N PRO A 62 -4.09 -10.76 -6.29
CA PRO A 62 -4.54 -9.72 -7.19
C PRO A 62 -6.01 -9.32 -6.95
N GLY A 63 -6.31 -8.02 -6.99
CA GLY A 63 -7.65 -7.48 -6.79
C GLY A 63 -8.16 -7.49 -5.35
N LYS A 64 -7.31 -7.82 -4.36
CA LYS A 64 -7.69 -7.84 -2.95
C LYS A 64 -7.23 -6.61 -2.19
N LYS A 65 -8.02 -6.24 -1.18
CA LYS A 65 -7.74 -5.15 -0.25
C LYS A 65 -7.40 -5.71 1.13
N LEU A 66 -6.21 -5.38 1.64
CA LEU A 66 -5.74 -5.77 2.96
C LEU A 66 -5.52 -4.54 3.83
N ALA A 67 -6.15 -4.50 4.98
CA ALA A 67 -5.90 -3.50 6.02
C ALA A 67 -4.95 -4.04 7.09
N ILE A 68 -3.97 -3.24 7.49
CA ILE A 68 -3.13 -3.52 8.66
C ILE A 68 -3.39 -2.46 9.71
N THR A 69 -3.89 -2.88 10.86
CA THR A 69 -4.14 -2.01 12.01
C THR A 69 -3.02 -2.11 13.03
N GLY A 70 -2.88 -1.09 13.86
CA GLY A 70 -1.91 -1.09 14.95
C GLY A 70 -1.66 0.31 15.50
N ARG A 71 -1.13 0.39 16.73
CA ARG A 71 -0.79 1.67 17.36
C ARG A 71 0.38 2.35 16.64
N SER A 72 0.60 3.64 16.89
CA SER A 72 1.80 4.33 16.40
C SER A 72 3.07 3.64 16.91
N GLY A 73 4.11 3.58 16.07
CA GLY A 73 5.38 2.95 16.41
C GLY A 73 5.42 1.41 16.35
N THR A 74 4.34 0.72 15.94
CA THR A 74 4.32 -0.76 15.87
C THR A 74 5.02 -1.36 14.65
N GLY A 75 5.55 -0.54 13.71
CA GLY A 75 6.24 -1.02 12.51
C GLY A 75 5.42 -0.92 11.21
N LYS A 76 4.21 -0.31 11.21
CA LYS A 76 3.34 -0.19 10.02
C LYS A 76 4.03 0.47 8.83
N SER A 77 4.65 1.63 9.02
CA SER A 77 5.38 2.33 7.95
C SER A 77 6.61 1.54 7.48
N THR A 78 7.30 0.83 8.39
CA THR A 78 8.39 -0.10 8.03
C THR A 78 7.87 -1.21 7.12
N LEU A 79 6.72 -1.80 7.43
CA LEU A 79 6.09 -2.83 6.62
C LEU A 79 5.75 -2.28 5.22
N LEU A 80 5.15 -1.09 5.14
CA LEU A 80 4.87 -0.43 3.86
C LEU A 80 6.14 -0.10 3.07
N HIS A 81 7.23 0.34 3.73
CA HIS A 81 8.50 0.59 3.05
C HIS A 81 9.09 -0.68 2.44
N LEU A 82 8.98 -1.82 3.12
CA LEU A 82 9.40 -3.11 2.57
C LEU A 82 8.49 -3.54 1.42
N ALA A 83 7.15 -3.41 1.56
CA ALA A 83 6.19 -3.69 0.51
C ALA A 83 6.40 -2.82 -0.73
N ALA A 84 6.81 -1.55 -0.52
CA ALA A 84 7.15 -0.62 -1.60
C ALA A 84 8.54 -0.85 -2.21
N ALA A 85 9.32 -1.82 -1.76
CA ALA A 85 10.71 -1.99 -2.15
C ALA A 85 11.57 -0.71 -1.94
N ILE A 86 11.19 0.17 -1.00
CA ILE A 86 11.99 1.32 -0.56
C ILE A 86 13.15 0.82 0.29
N ASP A 87 12.86 -0.14 1.17
CA ASP A 87 13.83 -0.77 2.06
C ASP A 87 13.87 -2.29 1.79
N VAL A 88 14.86 -2.98 2.37
CA VAL A 88 14.99 -4.44 2.27
C VAL A 88 14.90 -5.08 3.66
N PRO A 89 14.40 -6.32 3.77
CA PRO A 89 14.31 -7.02 5.04
C PRO A 89 15.72 -7.32 5.60
N SER A 90 15.81 -7.43 6.93
CA SER A 90 17.03 -7.91 7.62
C SER A 90 17.12 -9.43 7.62
N ALA A 91 15.97 -10.12 7.56
CA ALA A 91 15.82 -11.57 7.41
C ALA A 91 14.45 -11.88 6.81
N GLY A 92 14.29 -13.10 6.30
CA GLY A 92 13.09 -13.50 5.57
C GLY A 92 13.09 -12.99 4.14
N LYS A 93 11.93 -13.04 3.49
CA LYS A 93 11.79 -12.73 2.07
C LYS A 93 10.56 -11.86 1.80
N VAL A 94 10.74 -10.83 0.97
CA VAL A 94 9.63 -10.04 0.42
C VAL A 94 9.57 -10.27 -1.09
N GLU A 95 8.48 -10.82 -1.57
CA GLU A 95 8.21 -10.97 -3.00
C GLU A 95 7.18 -9.94 -3.46
N LEU A 96 7.51 -9.20 -4.50
CA LEU A 96 6.62 -8.28 -5.20
C LEU A 96 6.55 -8.67 -6.68
N LEU A 97 5.35 -8.99 -7.16
CA LEU A 97 5.13 -9.49 -8.54
C LEU A 97 6.04 -10.69 -8.89
N GLY A 98 6.23 -11.61 -7.95
CA GLY A 98 7.09 -12.79 -8.10
C GLY A 98 8.59 -12.51 -8.08
N ARG A 99 9.02 -11.27 -7.79
CA ARG A 99 10.43 -10.89 -7.67
C ARG A 99 10.81 -10.69 -6.21
N ASP A 100 11.86 -11.35 -5.75
CA ASP A 100 12.41 -11.13 -4.42
C ASP A 100 13.13 -9.77 -4.34
N VAL A 101 12.55 -8.88 -3.54
CA VAL A 101 13.02 -7.50 -3.37
C VAL A 101 14.44 -7.44 -2.81
N SER A 102 14.84 -8.42 -1.98
CA SER A 102 16.15 -8.45 -1.31
C SER A 102 17.32 -8.62 -2.28
N HIS A 103 17.06 -9.23 -3.44
CA HIS A 103 18.06 -9.52 -4.47
C HIS A 103 18.10 -8.47 -5.59
N LEU A 104 17.21 -7.47 -5.55
CA LEU A 104 17.19 -6.40 -6.54
C LEU A 104 18.17 -5.30 -6.18
N SER A 105 18.89 -4.79 -7.20
CA SER A 105 19.67 -3.56 -7.08
C SER A 105 18.76 -2.36 -6.82
N ASP A 106 19.31 -1.26 -6.30
CA ASP A 106 18.55 -0.01 -6.07
C ASP A 106 17.85 0.50 -7.34
N ARG A 107 18.51 0.36 -8.49
CA ARG A 107 17.95 0.73 -9.79
C ARG A 107 16.74 -0.14 -10.13
N GLU A 108 16.83 -1.45 -9.95
CA GLU A 108 15.73 -2.38 -10.23
C GLU A 108 14.55 -2.13 -9.29
N ARG A 109 14.80 -1.89 -7.99
CA ARG A 109 13.74 -1.53 -7.04
C ARG A 109 13.07 -0.22 -7.43
N THR A 110 13.85 0.78 -7.89
CA THR A 110 13.31 2.06 -8.36
C THR A 110 12.43 1.89 -9.59
N LEU A 111 12.84 1.08 -10.56
CA LEU A 111 12.03 0.79 -11.74
C LEU A 111 10.76 0.00 -11.36
N LEU A 112 10.87 -0.98 -10.46
CA LEU A 112 9.73 -1.75 -9.99
C LEU A 112 8.70 -0.85 -9.27
N ARG A 113 9.15 0.08 -8.41
CA ARG A 113 8.27 1.09 -7.79
C ARG A 113 7.59 1.96 -8.83
N ARG A 114 8.38 2.53 -9.73
CA ARG A 114 7.88 3.43 -10.78
C ARG A 114 6.78 2.80 -11.63
N ASP A 115 6.93 1.50 -11.95
CA ASP A 115 6.09 0.85 -12.96
C ASP A 115 4.94 0.05 -12.36
N ALA A 116 5.02 -0.33 -11.08
CA ALA A 116 4.06 -1.25 -10.47
C ALA A 116 3.40 -0.76 -9.18
N ILE A 117 3.90 0.28 -8.53
CA ILE A 117 3.43 0.71 -7.22
C ILE A 117 2.88 2.13 -7.28
N GLY A 118 1.68 2.32 -6.72
CA GLY A 118 1.16 3.63 -6.33
C GLY A 118 1.35 3.85 -4.83
N LEU A 119 1.70 5.05 -4.42
CA LEU A 119 1.90 5.41 -3.02
C LEU A 119 0.99 6.57 -2.63
N VAL A 120 0.20 6.36 -1.58
CA VAL A 120 -0.61 7.38 -0.91
C VAL A 120 -0.12 7.49 0.52
N PHE A 121 0.19 8.70 0.97
CA PHE A 121 0.74 8.96 2.30
C PHE A 121 -0.23 9.78 3.16
N GLN A 122 -0.05 9.73 4.45
CA GLN A 122 -0.74 10.59 5.41
C GLN A 122 -0.48 12.08 5.15
N PHE A 123 0.79 12.43 4.87
CA PHE A 123 1.16 13.74 4.33
C PHE A 123 1.13 13.65 2.81
N PHE A 124 0.39 14.51 2.17
CA PHE A 124 0.05 14.43 0.73
C PHE A 124 1.27 14.44 -0.19
N TYR A 125 2.39 15.02 0.24
CA TYR A 125 3.63 15.19 -0.54
C TYR A 125 3.39 15.74 -1.95
N LEU A 126 2.44 16.66 -2.07
CA LEU A 126 2.28 17.44 -3.28
C LEU A 126 3.38 18.50 -3.36
N LEU A 127 3.79 18.83 -4.57
CA LEU A 127 4.67 19.96 -4.81
C LEU A 127 3.83 21.24 -4.79
N PRO A 128 4.00 22.13 -3.78
CA PRO A 128 3.05 23.20 -3.49
C PRO A 128 2.96 24.27 -4.60
N HIS A 129 4.04 24.44 -5.36
CA HIS A 129 4.15 25.40 -6.46
C HIS A 129 3.70 24.84 -7.82
N LEU A 130 3.43 23.54 -7.90
CA LEU A 130 2.85 22.93 -9.08
C LEU A 130 1.33 23.00 -8.99
N THR A 131 0.68 23.06 -10.16
CA THR A 131 -0.77 22.95 -10.26
C THR A 131 -1.26 21.56 -9.87
N VAL A 132 -2.56 21.42 -9.68
CA VAL A 132 -3.21 20.11 -9.50
C VAL A 132 -2.89 19.18 -10.68
N TRP A 133 -3.00 19.69 -11.89
CA TRP A 133 -2.69 18.99 -13.13
C TRP A 133 -1.26 18.46 -13.16
N GLU A 134 -0.30 19.33 -12.89
CA GLU A 134 1.13 19.00 -12.89
C GLU A 134 1.48 17.97 -11.79
N ASN A 135 0.90 18.11 -10.58
CA ASN A 135 1.09 17.12 -9.51
C ASN A 135 0.59 15.74 -9.91
N VAL A 136 -0.56 15.65 -10.58
CA VAL A 136 -1.10 14.36 -11.06
C VAL A 136 -0.22 13.77 -12.15
N LEU A 137 0.26 14.56 -13.10
CA LEU A 137 1.08 14.10 -14.22
C LEU A 137 2.54 13.78 -13.87
N LEU A 138 3.03 14.21 -12.73
CA LEU A 138 4.43 14.05 -12.32
C LEU A 138 4.98 12.61 -12.50
N PRO A 139 4.27 11.53 -12.12
CA PRO A 139 4.74 10.17 -12.34
C PRO A 139 4.88 9.79 -13.82
N ALA A 140 4.03 10.31 -14.69
CA ALA A 140 4.11 10.09 -16.14
C ALA A 140 5.34 10.79 -16.73
N TRP A 141 5.60 12.04 -16.33
CA TRP A 141 6.79 12.79 -16.77
C TRP A 141 8.09 12.11 -16.34
N ILE A 142 8.18 11.65 -15.08
CA ILE A 142 9.36 10.90 -14.58
C ILE A 142 9.57 9.60 -15.38
N ALA A 143 8.50 8.99 -15.86
CA ALA A 143 8.56 7.77 -16.64
C ALA A 143 8.69 8.00 -18.15
N SER A 144 8.71 9.27 -18.60
CA SER A 144 8.69 9.65 -20.02
C SER A 144 7.48 9.06 -20.75
N ASP A 145 6.34 9.02 -20.08
CA ASP A 145 5.06 8.53 -20.61
C ASP A 145 4.22 9.71 -21.09
N SER A 146 3.98 9.81 -22.41
CA SER A 146 3.27 10.92 -23.06
C SER A 146 1.77 10.65 -23.22
N GLY A 147 1.24 9.51 -22.79
CA GLY A 147 -0.15 9.09 -23.02
C GLY A 147 -1.09 9.22 -21.83
N SER A 148 -0.64 9.82 -20.71
CA SER A 148 -1.39 9.80 -19.45
C SER A 148 -2.38 10.96 -19.25
N GLU A 149 -2.47 11.93 -20.19
CA GLU A 149 -3.28 13.15 -20.01
C GLU A 149 -4.78 12.87 -19.92
N GLU A 150 -5.33 12.04 -20.83
CA GLU A 150 -6.76 11.69 -20.79
C GLU A 150 -7.13 10.95 -19.50
N ARG A 151 -6.20 10.12 -18.99
CA ARG A 151 -6.40 9.44 -17.72
C ARG A 151 -6.33 10.43 -16.55
N ALA A 152 -5.43 11.41 -16.59
CA ALA A 152 -5.37 12.46 -15.57
C ALA A 152 -6.68 13.24 -15.50
N LYS A 153 -7.24 13.62 -16.66
CA LYS A 153 -8.56 14.27 -16.76
C LYS A 153 -9.64 13.41 -16.14
N HIS A 154 -9.70 12.12 -16.53
CA HIS A 154 -10.68 11.19 -16.00
C HIS A 154 -10.59 11.07 -14.48
N LEU A 155 -9.39 10.87 -13.92
CA LEU A 155 -9.19 10.77 -12.49
C LEU A 155 -9.58 12.07 -11.76
N LEU A 156 -9.19 13.23 -12.27
CA LEU A 156 -9.55 14.53 -11.69
C LEU A 156 -11.06 14.78 -11.75
N ASP A 157 -11.73 14.35 -12.81
CA ASP A 157 -13.19 14.41 -12.90
C ASP A 157 -13.85 13.52 -11.85
N ARG A 158 -13.39 12.27 -11.71
CA ARG A 158 -13.88 11.32 -10.70
C ARG A 158 -13.77 11.83 -9.24
N VAL A 159 -12.74 12.63 -8.94
CA VAL A 159 -12.54 13.21 -7.61
C VAL A 159 -13.11 14.63 -7.47
N GLY A 160 -13.76 15.16 -8.51
CA GLY A 160 -14.41 16.48 -8.52
C GLY A 160 -13.43 17.66 -8.53
N LEU A 161 -12.22 17.48 -9.08
CA LEU A 161 -11.16 18.50 -9.09
C LEU A 161 -10.73 18.93 -10.51
N LEU A 162 -11.42 18.46 -11.55
CA LEU A 162 -11.06 18.82 -12.93
C LEU A 162 -11.16 20.34 -13.18
N GLY A 163 -12.17 21.01 -12.60
CA GLY A 163 -12.34 22.46 -12.69
C GLY A 163 -11.27 23.27 -11.94
N GLN A 164 -10.48 22.61 -11.08
CA GLN A 164 -9.39 23.21 -10.31
C GLN A 164 -7.99 22.78 -10.82
N SER A 165 -7.93 22.15 -12.00
CA SER A 165 -6.69 21.56 -12.56
C SER A 165 -5.52 22.56 -12.65
N GLU A 166 -5.81 23.82 -12.95
CA GLU A 166 -4.82 24.90 -13.07
C GLU A 166 -4.49 25.60 -11.74
N GLN A 167 -5.16 25.21 -10.64
CA GLN A 167 -4.90 25.80 -9.33
C GLN A 167 -3.63 25.20 -8.72
N GLU A 168 -2.79 26.04 -8.10
CA GLU A 168 -1.64 25.55 -7.32
C GLU A 168 -2.08 24.69 -6.14
N ALA A 169 -1.33 23.59 -5.89
CA ALA A 169 -1.62 22.68 -4.79
C ALA A 169 -1.59 23.34 -3.40
N SER A 170 -0.82 24.41 -3.24
CA SER A 170 -0.75 25.20 -2.00
C SER A 170 -2.07 25.88 -1.60
N LYS A 171 -3.03 26.00 -2.52
CA LYS A 171 -4.34 26.67 -2.30
C LYS A 171 -5.46 25.69 -1.98
N LEU A 172 -5.17 24.38 -1.98
CA LEU A 172 -6.14 23.33 -1.73
C LEU A 172 -6.36 23.11 -0.24
N SER A 173 -7.59 22.70 0.11
CA SER A 173 -7.90 22.10 1.42
C SER A 173 -7.21 20.75 1.59
N GLY A 174 -7.09 20.24 2.83
CA GLY A 174 -6.49 18.95 3.12
C GLY A 174 -7.16 17.79 2.37
N GLY A 175 -8.49 17.78 2.32
CA GLY A 175 -9.24 16.75 1.58
C GLY A 175 -9.03 16.82 0.07
N GLU A 176 -8.91 18.03 -0.50
CA GLU A 176 -8.57 18.20 -1.92
C GLU A 176 -7.15 17.74 -2.22
N MET A 177 -6.17 18.12 -1.36
CA MET A 177 -4.79 17.64 -1.50
C MET A 177 -4.69 16.12 -1.48
N GLN A 178 -5.46 15.45 -0.61
CA GLN A 178 -5.48 13.99 -0.56
C GLN A 178 -6.08 13.38 -1.80
N ARG A 179 -7.16 13.94 -2.34
CA ARG A 179 -7.75 13.48 -3.60
C ARG A 179 -6.78 13.62 -4.77
N VAL A 180 -6.01 14.71 -4.84
CA VAL A 180 -4.93 14.90 -5.85
C VAL A 180 -3.83 13.84 -5.66
N ALA A 181 -3.42 13.56 -4.41
CA ALA A 181 -2.41 12.53 -4.12
C ALA A 181 -2.87 11.12 -4.54
N ILE A 182 -4.17 10.80 -4.37
CA ILE A 182 -4.77 9.56 -4.85
C ILE A 182 -4.74 9.50 -6.38
N CYS A 183 -5.14 10.56 -7.09
CA CYS A 183 -5.07 10.61 -8.55
C CYS A 183 -3.64 10.40 -9.05
N ARG A 184 -2.66 11.07 -8.42
CA ARG A 184 -1.24 10.91 -8.74
C ARG A 184 -0.78 9.46 -8.57
N ALA A 185 -1.19 8.81 -7.49
CA ALA A 185 -0.81 7.41 -7.21
C ALA A 185 -1.44 6.42 -8.20
N LEU A 186 -2.66 6.69 -8.70
CA LEU A 186 -3.39 5.83 -9.62
C LEU A 186 -3.11 6.12 -11.10
N LEU A 187 -2.43 7.23 -11.43
CA LEU A 187 -2.26 7.68 -12.81
C LEU A 187 -1.70 6.59 -13.73
N ARG A 188 -0.68 5.88 -13.28
CA ARG A 188 0.01 4.87 -14.09
C ARG A 188 -0.53 3.45 -13.91
N LYS A 189 -1.77 3.28 -13.42
CA LYS A 189 -2.42 1.98 -13.21
C LYS A 189 -1.53 0.99 -12.44
N PRO A 190 -1.16 1.32 -11.21
CA PRO A 190 -0.28 0.47 -10.42
C PRO A 190 -0.90 -0.92 -10.19
N LYS A 191 -0.05 -1.95 -10.12
CA LYS A 191 -0.48 -3.30 -9.76
C LYS A 191 -0.77 -3.45 -8.27
N LEU A 192 -0.12 -2.61 -7.45
CA LEU A 192 -0.29 -2.53 -6.01
C LEU A 192 -0.35 -1.07 -5.58
N LEU A 193 -1.44 -0.69 -4.96
CA LEU A 193 -1.54 0.58 -4.26
C LEU A 193 -1.21 0.37 -2.78
N LEU A 194 -0.32 1.19 -2.26
CA LEU A 194 0.06 1.21 -0.85
C LEU A 194 -0.39 2.52 -0.24
N ALA A 195 -1.08 2.48 0.89
CA ALA A 195 -1.54 3.70 1.56
C ALA A 195 -1.15 3.70 3.05
N ASP A 196 -0.42 4.73 3.46
CA ASP A 196 -0.01 4.97 4.84
C ASP A 196 -0.95 6.00 5.48
N GLU A 197 -1.89 5.53 6.31
CA GLU A 197 -2.89 6.35 6.99
C GLU A 197 -3.52 7.41 6.06
N PRO A 198 -4.17 7.00 4.94
CA PRO A 198 -4.53 7.89 3.83
C PRO A 198 -5.48 9.02 4.20
N THR A 199 -6.05 9.00 5.40
CA THR A 199 -6.98 10.02 5.89
C THR A 199 -6.58 10.58 7.25
N GLY A 200 -5.40 10.22 7.76
CA GLY A 200 -4.98 10.55 9.12
C GLY A 200 -4.81 12.04 9.41
N ASN A 201 -4.75 12.90 8.38
CA ASN A 201 -4.64 14.36 8.50
C ASN A 201 -5.95 15.10 8.14
N LEU A 202 -7.06 14.37 8.02
CA LEU A 202 -8.36 14.92 7.69
C LEU A 202 -9.28 14.88 8.91
N ASP A 203 -10.28 15.75 8.94
CA ASP A 203 -11.40 15.64 9.87
C ASP A 203 -12.26 14.40 9.57
N ASP A 204 -13.10 14.01 10.52
CA ASP A 204 -13.87 12.77 10.43
C ASP A 204 -14.81 12.73 9.21
N GLU A 205 -15.44 13.85 8.85
CA GLU A 205 -16.36 13.91 7.71
C GLU A 205 -15.61 13.73 6.38
N ASN A 206 -14.49 14.40 6.20
CA ASN A 206 -13.67 14.26 5.00
C ASN A 206 -12.94 12.92 4.96
N SER A 207 -12.56 12.36 6.10
CA SER A 207 -11.93 11.04 6.21
C SER A 207 -12.78 9.94 5.58
N GLY A 208 -14.07 9.87 5.93
CA GLY A 208 -14.99 8.88 5.36
C GLY A 208 -15.11 9.03 3.84
N LYS A 209 -15.39 10.26 3.36
CA LYS A 209 -15.57 10.55 1.93
C LYS A 209 -14.31 10.20 1.10
N VAL A 210 -13.12 10.53 1.60
CA VAL A 210 -11.87 10.25 0.89
C VAL A 210 -11.55 8.76 0.90
N MET A 211 -11.84 8.06 2.00
CA MET A 211 -11.64 6.61 2.07
C MET A 211 -12.58 5.86 1.11
N ASP A 212 -13.87 6.21 1.10
CA ASP A 212 -14.85 5.64 0.18
C ASP A 212 -14.46 5.89 -1.29
N LEU A 213 -13.99 7.11 -1.59
CA LEU A 213 -13.49 7.45 -2.92
C LEU A 213 -12.28 6.58 -3.31
N LEU A 214 -11.31 6.41 -2.41
CA LEU A 214 -10.14 5.55 -2.63
C LEU A 214 -10.57 4.12 -2.93
N MET A 215 -11.47 3.55 -2.12
CA MET A 215 -11.98 2.19 -2.29
C MET A 215 -12.69 2.02 -3.64
N ASN A 216 -13.56 2.97 -4.01
CA ASN A 216 -14.27 2.93 -5.29
C ASN A 216 -13.32 2.99 -6.49
N LEU A 217 -12.32 3.89 -6.45
CA LEU A 217 -11.33 3.99 -7.53
C LEU A 217 -10.47 2.73 -7.66
N VAL A 218 -10.14 2.08 -6.54
CA VAL A 218 -9.42 0.80 -6.55
C VAL A 218 -10.28 -0.31 -7.15
N ASP A 219 -11.57 -0.38 -6.79
CA ASP A 219 -12.50 -1.38 -7.31
C ASP A 219 -12.77 -1.21 -8.80
N GLU A 220 -12.95 0.03 -9.28
CA GLU A 220 -13.14 0.32 -10.71
C GLU A 220 -11.99 -0.17 -11.60
N GLU A 221 -10.81 -0.37 -11.01
CA GLU A 221 -9.60 -0.78 -11.74
C GLU A 221 -9.15 -2.21 -11.44
N ASP A 222 -9.97 -3.01 -10.76
CA ASP A 222 -9.57 -4.34 -10.24
C ASP A 222 -8.24 -4.27 -9.49
N GLY A 223 -8.01 -3.16 -8.77
CA GLY A 223 -6.76 -2.83 -8.12
C GLY A 223 -6.51 -3.66 -6.85
N THR A 224 -5.24 -3.87 -6.54
CA THR A 224 -4.82 -4.46 -5.26
C THR A 224 -4.40 -3.35 -4.31
N LEU A 225 -4.90 -3.37 -3.07
CA LEU A 225 -4.62 -2.34 -2.08
C LEU A 225 -4.10 -2.95 -0.77
N LEU A 226 -2.97 -2.45 -0.30
CA LEU A 226 -2.51 -2.61 1.08
C LEU A 226 -2.53 -1.24 1.75
N TYR A 227 -3.25 -1.11 2.84
CA TYR A 227 -3.24 0.14 3.60
C TYR A 227 -3.09 -0.10 5.10
N VAL A 228 -2.49 0.87 5.74
CA VAL A 228 -2.40 0.89 7.19
C VAL A 228 -3.31 1.99 7.74
N THR A 229 -3.97 1.71 8.84
CA THR A 229 -4.87 2.66 9.51
C THR A 229 -4.94 2.35 11.00
N HIS A 230 -5.26 3.36 11.80
CA HIS A 230 -5.64 3.17 13.20
C HIS A 230 -7.17 3.12 13.39
N SER A 231 -7.96 3.44 12.35
CA SER A 231 -9.43 3.39 12.38
C SER A 231 -9.95 1.98 12.09
N GLN A 232 -10.74 1.44 13.03
CA GLN A 232 -11.39 0.14 12.86
C GLN A 232 -12.48 0.18 11.79
N GLU A 233 -13.15 1.30 11.65
CA GLU A 233 -14.19 1.53 10.64
C GLU A 233 -13.59 1.45 9.22
N GLN A 234 -12.49 2.16 8.99
CA GLN A 234 -11.78 2.09 7.71
C GLN A 234 -11.22 0.69 7.45
N ALA A 235 -10.65 0.05 8.47
CA ALA A 235 -10.13 -1.31 8.32
C ALA A 235 -11.24 -2.31 7.96
N ALA A 236 -12.49 -2.06 8.35
CA ALA A 236 -13.63 -2.91 8.02
C ALA A 236 -14.00 -2.90 6.53
N GLN A 237 -13.52 -1.93 5.76
CA GLN A 237 -13.75 -1.84 4.30
C GLN A 237 -12.84 -2.78 3.49
N ALA A 238 -11.83 -3.39 4.10
CA ALA A 238 -10.94 -4.34 3.43
C ALA A 238 -11.53 -5.76 3.35
N ASP A 239 -11.07 -6.55 2.35
CA ASP A 239 -11.39 -7.98 2.24
C ASP A 239 -10.81 -8.79 3.40
N ALA A 240 -9.64 -8.37 3.90
CA ALA A 240 -8.97 -8.99 5.04
C ALA A 240 -8.33 -7.94 5.96
N ARG A 241 -8.18 -8.30 7.23
CA ARG A 241 -7.59 -7.44 8.26
C ARG A 241 -6.55 -8.18 9.05
N LEU A 242 -5.42 -7.52 9.30
CA LEU A 242 -4.37 -7.99 10.19
C LEU A 242 -4.06 -6.90 11.21
N ARG A 243 -3.60 -7.30 12.38
CA ARG A 243 -3.16 -6.39 13.42
C ARG A 243 -1.65 -6.50 13.60
N LEU A 244 -0.94 -5.38 13.55
CA LEU A 244 0.48 -5.32 13.87
C LEU A 244 0.66 -4.85 15.31
N HIS A 245 1.28 -5.70 16.13
CA HIS A 245 1.56 -5.42 17.53
C HIS A 245 2.97 -5.91 17.89
N GLY A 246 3.81 -5.04 18.48
CA GLY A 246 5.18 -5.39 18.84
C GLY A 246 6.03 -5.96 17.70
N GLY A 247 5.80 -5.50 16.46
CA GLY A 247 6.50 -6.00 15.28
C GLY A 247 5.98 -7.33 14.72
N LYS A 248 4.93 -7.92 15.30
CA LYS A 248 4.32 -9.20 14.87
C LYS A 248 2.92 -8.99 14.33
N LEU A 249 2.52 -9.83 13.37
CA LEU A 249 1.14 -9.89 12.90
C LEU A 249 0.31 -10.86 13.75
N GLU A 250 -0.89 -10.40 14.06
CA GLU A 250 -1.94 -11.16 14.71
C GLU A 250 -3.19 -11.12 13.82
N SER A 251 -4.03 -12.16 13.83
CA SER A 251 -5.35 -12.10 13.21
C SER A 251 -6.19 -11.03 13.93
N ALA A 252 -6.86 -10.16 13.15
CA ALA A 252 -7.66 -9.06 13.67
C ALA A 252 -9.11 -9.50 13.96
#